data_24243e536d07f2af12059c873feb42d2
#
_entry.id   24243e536d07f2af12059c873feb42d2
#
_cell.length_a   1.000
_cell.length_b   1.000
_cell.length_c   1.000
_cell.angle_alpha   90.00
_cell.angle_beta   90.00
_cell.angle_gamma   90.00
#
_symmetry.space_group_name_H-M   'P 1'
#
loop_
_entity.id
_entity.type
_entity.pdbx_description
1 polymer ?
#
loop_
_entity_poly.entity_id
_entity_poly.type
_entity_poly.pdbx_seq_one_letter_code
_entity_poly.pdbx_strand_id
1 'polypeptide(L)'
;GDAMVMPFVYGQGHRNLLTKEQSDEQQALLSEFGDYVISQLDQKKKNPKDDMLSFLTEVIYEPYDRKLTDTEIIGVAFAMIIGGLETTQYAISEQAQILCKNPDLFNELKEDRTKIRSYVEETLRVRAPTQGLSTRMTTQDEEFQGVKVPKGSILHLRYGAANVDEETFECPHQINLERKAL
;
A
#
# COMPACT_ATOMS: atom_id res chain seq x y z
N GLY A 1 -3.93 6.11 -11.62
CA GLY A 1 -4.32 5.08 -10.67
C GLY A 1 -4.38 3.70 -11.32
N ASP A 2 -5.47 3.38 -11.99
CA ASP A 2 -5.76 2.02 -12.48
C ASP A 2 -4.66 1.44 -13.38
N ALA A 3 -4.11 2.22 -14.30
CA ALA A 3 -3.04 1.77 -15.18
C ALA A 3 -1.79 1.27 -14.44
N MET A 4 -1.52 1.80 -13.27
CA MET A 4 -0.38 1.40 -12.44
C MET A 4 -0.66 0.17 -11.58
N VAL A 5 -1.93 -0.02 -11.17
CA VAL A 5 -2.35 -1.09 -10.25
C VAL A 5 -2.77 -2.35 -11.00
N MET A 6 -3.42 -2.22 -12.15
CA MET A 6 -3.90 -3.34 -12.97
C MET A 6 -2.85 -4.41 -13.26
N PRO A 7 -1.59 -4.07 -13.63
CA PRO A 7 -0.55 -5.09 -13.84
C PRO A 7 -0.20 -5.88 -12.57
N PHE A 8 -0.33 -5.27 -11.38
CA PHE A 8 -0.09 -5.96 -10.11
C PHE A 8 -1.22 -6.89 -9.70
N VAL A 9 -2.46 -6.52 -10.02
CA VAL A 9 -3.65 -7.29 -9.63
C VAL A 9 -3.92 -8.41 -10.63
N TYR A 10 -3.80 -8.15 -11.90
CA TYR A 10 -4.23 -9.05 -12.98
C TYR A 10 -3.08 -9.58 -13.85
N GLY A 11 -1.94 -8.88 -13.88
CA GLY A 11 -0.82 -9.17 -14.77
C GLY A 11 0.38 -9.85 -14.13
N GLN A 12 0.41 -9.98 -12.79
CA GLN A 12 1.53 -10.59 -12.09
C GLN A 12 1.22 -12.00 -11.59
N GLY A 13 2.27 -12.82 -11.60
CA GLY A 13 2.22 -14.19 -11.15
C GLY A 13 2.07 -15.17 -12.33
N HIS A 14 1.70 -16.40 -11.99
CA HIS A 14 1.51 -17.52 -12.92
C HIS A 14 0.21 -17.43 -13.73
N ARG A 15 -0.62 -16.39 -13.51
CA ARG A 15 -1.80 -16.07 -14.33
C ARG A 15 -1.80 -14.60 -14.70
N ASN A 16 -1.47 -14.29 -15.93
CA ASN A 16 -1.81 -13.01 -16.53
C ASN A 16 -3.27 -13.08 -17.01
N LEU A 17 -4.15 -12.34 -16.33
CA LEU A 17 -5.57 -12.26 -16.65
C LEU A 17 -5.88 -11.12 -17.64
N LEU A 18 -4.88 -10.30 -18.01
CA LEU A 18 -5.03 -9.25 -18.99
C LEU A 18 -5.02 -9.85 -20.40
N THR A 19 -5.89 -9.33 -21.27
CA THR A 19 -5.75 -9.56 -22.71
C THR A 19 -4.49 -8.89 -23.23
N LYS A 20 -4.02 -9.30 -24.41
CA LYS A 20 -2.88 -8.65 -25.04
C LYS A 20 -3.12 -7.14 -25.23
N GLU A 21 -4.30 -6.77 -25.72
CA GLU A 21 -4.70 -5.37 -25.93
C GLU A 21 -4.67 -4.56 -24.62
N GLN A 22 -5.25 -5.09 -23.54
CA GLN A 22 -5.20 -4.47 -22.22
C GLN A 22 -3.76 -4.34 -21.70
N SER A 23 -2.93 -5.34 -21.92
CA SER A 23 -1.52 -5.31 -21.52
C SER A 23 -0.74 -4.26 -22.29
N ASP A 24 -0.96 -4.15 -23.62
CA ASP A 24 -0.31 -3.17 -24.48
C ASP A 24 -0.75 -1.74 -24.12
N GLU A 25 -2.02 -1.52 -23.81
CA GLU A 25 -2.54 -0.24 -23.32
C GLU A 25 -1.91 0.17 -21.98
N GLN A 26 -1.88 -0.77 -21.02
CA GLN A 26 -1.26 -0.51 -19.71
C GLN A 26 0.23 -0.18 -19.86
N GLN A 27 0.93 -0.91 -20.73
CA GLN A 27 2.34 -0.67 -20.99
C GLN A 27 2.58 0.73 -21.61
N ALA A 28 1.72 1.16 -22.51
CA ALA A 28 1.79 2.50 -23.11
C ALA A 28 1.61 3.61 -22.06
N LEU A 29 0.61 3.47 -21.16
CA LEU A 29 0.37 4.41 -20.07
C LEU A 29 1.52 4.44 -19.04
N LEU A 30 2.11 3.29 -18.75
CA LEU A 30 3.28 3.22 -17.86
C LEU A 30 4.51 3.86 -18.49
N SER A 31 4.69 3.71 -19.81
CA SER A 31 5.78 4.36 -20.55
C SER A 31 5.62 5.88 -20.53
N GLU A 32 4.42 6.40 -20.81
CA GLU A 32 4.12 7.84 -20.74
C GLU A 32 4.42 8.41 -19.35
N PHE A 33 4.02 7.69 -18.29
CA PHE A 33 4.35 8.08 -16.93
C PHE A 33 5.87 8.09 -16.68
N GLY A 34 6.58 7.06 -17.14
CA GLY A 34 8.05 6.98 -17.05
C GLY A 34 8.73 8.16 -17.74
N ASP A 35 8.33 8.49 -18.95
CA ASP A 35 8.86 9.62 -19.73
C ASP A 35 8.61 10.96 -19.02
N TYR A 36 7.42 11.12 -18.42
CA TYR A 36 7.12 12.29 -17.60
C TYR A 36 8.08 12.40 -16.40
N VAL A 37 8.26 11.34 -15.64
CA VAL A 37 9.16 11.34 -14.47
C VAL A 37 10.60 11.63 -14.90
N ILE A 38 11.08 11.04 -16.00
CA ILE A 38 12.41 11.31 -16.56
C ILE A 38 12.56 12.81 -16.90
N SER A 39 11.57 13.39 -17.55
CA SER A 39 11.59 14.81 -17.91
C SER A 39 11.68 15.72 -16.68
N GLN A 40 10.96 15.37 -15.61
CA GLN A 40 11.03 16.11 -14.34
C GLN A 40 12.39 15.91 -13.65
N LEU A 41 12.92 14.71 -13.69
CA LEU A 41 14.22 14.38 -13.12
C LEU A 41 15.36 15.19 -13.76
N ASP A 42 15.36 15.29 -15.10
CA ASP A 42 16.32 16.08 -15.85
C ASP A 42 16.26 17.58 -15.50
N GLN A 43 15.05 18.10 -15.27
CA GLN A 43 14.87 19.46 -14.80
C GLN A 43 15.41 19.67 -13.38
N LYS A 44 15.17 18.70 -12.47
CA LYS A 44 15.65 18.77 -11.09
C LYS A 44 17.17 18.65 -10.98
N LYS A 45 17.80 17.83 -11.79
CA LYS A 45 19.27 17.76 -11.89
C LYS A 45 19.90 19.08 -12.32
N LYS A 46 19.24 19.82 -13.25
CA LYS A 46 19.72 21.13 -13.71
C LYS A 46 19.41 22.28 -12.75
N ASN A 47 18.29 22.19 -12.06
CA ASN A 47 17.82 23.25 -11.15
C ASN A 47 17.17 22.60 -9.91
N PRO A 48 17.97 22.11 -8.95
CA PRO A 48 17.46 21.48 -7.74
C PRO A 48 16.56 22.42 -6.93
N LYS A 49 15.52 21.85 -6.33
CA LYS A 49 14.58 22.55 -5.45
C LYS A 49 14.45 21.80 -4.14
N ASP A 50 13.80 22.42 -3.17
CA ASP A 50 13.43 21.74 -1.92
C ASP A 50 12.22 20.84 -2.16
N ASP A 51 12.46 19.69 -2.82
CA ASP A 51 11.45 18.67 -3.11
C ASP A 51 12.07 17.26 -3.19
N MET A 52 11.19 16.26 -3.12
CA MET A 52 11.58 14.85 -3.05
C MET A 52 12.42 14.41 -4.26
N LEU A 53 12.08 14.82 -5.48
CA LEU A 53 12.84 14.41 -6.66
C LEU A 53 14.26 14.97 -6.62
N SER A 54 14.43 16.24 -6.25
CA SER A 54 15.75 16.85 -6.07
C SER A 54 16.54 16.13 -4.99
N PHE A 55 15.92 15.82 -3.85
CA PHE A 55 16.55 15.03 -2.78
C PHE A 55 17.04 13.68 -3.30
N LEU A 56 16.22 12.95 -4.04
CA LEU A 56 16.58 11.61 -4.56
C LEU A 56 17.74 11.65 -5.57
N THR A 57 17.98 12.78 -6.25
CA THR A 57 19.16 12.92 -7.14
C THR A 57 20.47 13.04 -6.41
N GLU A 58 20.44 13.47 -5.14
CA GLU A 58 21.63 13.80 -4.36
C GLU A 58 21.90 12.82 -3.23
N VAL A 59 20.89 12.08 -2.76
CA VAL A 59 21.03 11.18 -1.62
C VAL A 59 22.01 10.04 -1.93
N ILE A 60 22.90 9.77 -0.97
CA ILE A 60 23.74 8.57 -1.01
C ILE A 60 22.97 7.40 -0.41
N TYR A 61 22.79 6.35 -1.18
CA TYR A 61 22.20 5.11 -0.71
C TYR A 61 23.25 4.29 0.01
N GLU A 62 23.26 4.38 1.34
CA GLU A 62 24.30 3.82 2.21
C GLU A 62 24.66 2.35 1.92
N PRO A 63 23.70 1.44 1.65
CA PRO A 63 24.04 0.04 1.40
C PRO A 63 24.96 -0.18 0.21
N TYR A 64 25.01 0.75 -0.75
CA TYR A 64 25.84 0.66 -1.94
C TYR A 64 26.88 1.79 -2.05
N ASP A 65 26.90 2.70 -1.08
CA ASP A 65 27.79 3.88 -1.02
C ASP A 65 27.81 4.66 -2.36
N ARG A 66 26.65 4.88 -2.95
CA ARG A 66 26.48 5.61 -4.21
C ARG A 66 25.14 6.34 -4.28
N LYS A 67 25.05 7.32 -5.18
CA LYS A 67 23.75 7.92 -5.54
C LYS A 67 22.83 6.89 -6.23
N LEU A 68 21.54 7.16 -6.14
CA LEU A 68 20.54 6.39 -6.88
C LEU A 68 20.69 6.62 -8.38
N THR A 69 20.48 5.58 -9.17
CA THR A 69 20.34 5.68 -10.62
C THR A 69 18.96 6.25 -10.98
N ASP A 70 18.81 6.78 -12.18
CA ASP A 70 17.53 7.30 -12.67
C ASP A 70 16.41 6.24 -12.60
N THR A 71 16.72 5.00 -12.95
CA THR A 71 15.78 3.88 -12.87
C THR A 71 15.31 3.63 -11.42
N GLU A 72 16.22 3.71 -10.44
CA GLU A 72 15.87 3.56 -9.04
C GLU A 72 15.01 4.72 -8.55
N ILE A 73 15.33 5.96 -8.96
CA ILE A 73 14.50 7.14 -8.63
C ILE A 73 13.10 7.03 -9.23
N ILE A 74 12.98 6.59 -10.48
CA ILE A 74 11.67 6.32 -11.12
C ILE A 74 10.91 5.26 -10.33
N GLY A 75 11.58 4.19 -9.90
CA GLY A 75 10.98 3.15 -9.06
C GLY A 75 10.45 3.68 -7.73
N VAL A 76 11.21 4.55 -7.06
CA VAL A 76 10.77 5.23 -5.82
C VAL A 76 9.55 6.13 -6.08
N ALA A 77 9.60 6.97 -7.12
CA ALA A 77 8.47 7.84 -7.50
C ALA A 77 7.21 7.04 -7.81
N PHE A 78 7.35 5.94 -8.55
CA PHE A 78 6.27 5.01 -8.84
C PHE A 78 5.66 4.39 -7.57
N ALA A 79 6.51 3.90 -6.66
CA ALA A 79 6.08 3.31 -5.40
C ALA A 79 5.34 4.33 -4.50
N MET A 80 5.81 5.56 -4.46
CA MET A 80 5.16 6.63 -3.69
C MET A 80 3.77 6.98 -4.23
N ILE A 81 3.61 7.02 -5.54
CA ILE A 81 2.31 7.32 -6.18
C ILE A 81 1.33 6.17 -5.94
N ILE A 82 1.75 4.91 -6.16
CA ILE A 82 0.90 3.76 -5.90
C ILE A 82 0.49 3.70 -4.42
N GLY A 83 1.48 3.80 -3.52
CA GLY A 83 1.22 3.68 -2.09
C GLY A 83 0.43 4.85 -1.50
N GLY A 84 0.60 6.06 -2.05
CA GLY A 84 0.01 7.29 -1.52
C GLY A 84 -1.34 7.68 -2.12
N LEU A 85 -1.72 7.15 -3.27
CA LEU A 85 -2.92 7.61 -3.96
C LEU A 85 -4.16 6.83 -3.52
N GLU A 86 -4.27 5.56 -3.88
CA GLU A 86 -5.49 4.77 -3.69
C GLU A 86 -5.71 4.35 -2.24
N THR A 87 -4.73 3.70 -1.63
CA THR A 87 -4.85 3.16 -0.28
C THR A 87 -5.10 4.25 0.76
N THR A 88 -4.39 5.36 0.64
CA THR A 88 -4.53 6.54 1.51
C THR A 88 -5.89 7.20 1.33
N GLN A 89 -6.37 7.33 0.09
CA GLN A 89 -7.69 7.89 -0.20
C GLN A 89 -8.80 7.03 0.41
N TYR A 90 -8.74 5.71 0.28
CA TYR A 90 -9.70 4.79 0.90
C TYR A 90 -9.64 4.88 2.43
N ALA A 91 -8.44 4.89 3.00
CA ALA A 91 -8.28 5.04 4.46
C ALA A 91 -8.94 6.31 4.98
N ILE A 92 -8.69 7.45 4.36
CA ILE A 92 -9.29 8.75 4.75
C ILE A 92 -10.82 8.70 4.58
N SER A 93 -11.32 8.13 3.50
CA SER A 93 -12.76 8.03 3.23
C SER A 93 -13.48 7.16 4.26
N GLU A 94 -12.90 6.01 4.63
CA GLU A 94 -13.46 5.13 5.67
C GLU A 94 -13.44 5.80 7.04
N GLN A 95 -12.36 6.48 7.40
CA GLN A 95 -12.27 7.25 8.64
C GLN A 95 -13.34 8.34 8.69
N ALA A 96 -13.48 9.14 7.65
CA ALA A 96 -14.50 10.16 7.57
C ALA A 96 -15.92 9.57 7.68
N GLN A 97 -16.19 8.46 7.01
CA GLN A 97 -17.49 7.78 7.06
C GLN A 97 -17.83 7.30 8.48
N ILE A 98 -16.84 6.73 9.19
CA ILE A 98 -17.03 6.27 10.58
C ILE A 98 -17.37 7.45 11.47
N LEU A 99 -16.67 8.57 11.37
CA LEU A 99 -16.96 9.78 12.17
C LEU A 99 -18.33 10.38 11.85
N CYS A 100 -18.72 10.41 10.59
CA CYS A 100 -20.06 10.89 10.20
C CYS A 100 -21.18 10.03 10.78
N LYS A 101 -20.95 8.74 10.96
CA LYS A 101 -21.93 7.81 11.54
C LYS A 101 -21.90 7.77 13.07
N ASN A 102 -20.87 8.30 13.71
CA ASN A 102 -20.65 8.27 15.15
C ASN A 102 -20.30 9.67 15.70
N PRO A 103 -21.31 10.55 15.88
CA PRO A 103 -21.07 11.93 16.36
C PRO A 103 -20.39 11.99 17.74
N ASP A 104 -20.69 11.04 18.63
CA ASP A 104 -20.09 11.00 19.97
C ASP A 104 -18.58 10.73 19.88
N LEU A 105 -18.16 9.76 19.04
CA LEU A 105 -16.76 9.49 18.78
C LEU A 105 -16.06 10.72 18.15
N PHE A 106 -16.73 11.42 17.25
CA PHE A 106 -16.20 12.65 16.66
C PHE A 106 -15.97 13.73 17.71
N ASN A 107 -16.93 13.94 18.64
CA ASN A 107 -16.79 14.90 19.73
C ASN A 107 -15.68 14.49 20.71
N GLU A 108 -15.57 13.22 21.06
CA GLU A 108 -14.49 12.70 21.89
C GLU A 108 -13.12 13.02 21.30
N LEU A 109 -12.91 12.80 19.99
CA LEU A 109 -11.65 13.12 19.32
C LEU A 109 -11.38 14.62 19.19
N LYS A 110 -12.43 15.46 19.20
CA LYS A 110 -12.28 16.92 19.25
C LYS A 110 -11.83 17.39 20.62
N GLU A 111 -12.36 16.80 21.67
CA GLU A 111 -12.03 17.12 23.06
C GLU A 111 -10.64 16.61 23.44
N ASP A 112 -10.30 15.40 23.03
CA ASP A 112 -8.99 14.79 23.28
C ASP A 112 -8.30 14.36 21.98
N ARG A 113 -7.49 15.26 21.43
CA ARG A 113 -6.74 15.01 20.19
C ARG A 113 -5.63 13.95 20.34
N THR A 114 -5.24 13.57 21.54
CA THR A 114 -4.25 12.51 21.75
C THR A 114 -4.76 11.15 21.29
N LYS A 115 -6.08 10.96 21.24
CA LYS A 115 -6.77 9.75 20.79
C LYS A 115 -6.83 9.60 19.26
N ILE A 116 -6.48 10.64 18.49
CA ILE A 116 -6.53 10.59 17.02
C ILE A 116 -5.67 9.46 16.47
N ARG A 117 -4.49 9.22 17.04
CA ARG A 117 -3.61 8.13 16.60
C ARG A 117 -4.28 6.77 16.80
N SER A 118 -4.81 6.50 17.99
CA SER A 118 -5.53 5.25 18.28
C SER A 118 -6.73 5.08 17.34
N TYR A 119 -7.45 6.15 17.07
CA TYR A 119 -8.56 6.14 16.11
C TYR A 119 -8.11 5.74 14.70
N VAL A 120 -7.02 6.32 14.20
CA VAL A 120 -6.48 5.98 12.88
C VAL A 120 -6.07 4.51 12.83
N GLU A 121 -5.34 4.01 13.82
CA GLU A 121 -4.90 2.61 13.88
C GLU A 121 -6.09 1.63 13.95
N GLU A 122 -7.07 1.88 14.81
CA GLU A 122 -8.28 1.06 14.91
C GLU A 122 -9.12 1.08 13.62
N THR A 123 -9.21 2.23 12.97
CA THR A 123 -9.90 2.31 11.68
C THR A 123 -9.18 1.50 10.61
N LEU A 124 -7.86 1.59 10.53
CA LEU A 124 -7.05 0.80 9.60
C LEU A 124 -7.17 -0.70 9.89
N ARG A 125 -7.29 -1.11 11.16
CA ARG A 125 -7.55 -2.48 11.54
C ARG A 125 -8.91 -2.96 11.05
N VAL A 126 -9.99 -2.27 11.40
CA VAL A 126 -11.39 -2.70 11.10
C VAL A 126 -11.74 -2.50 9.63
N ARG A 127 -11.18 -1.47 9.01
CA ARG A 127 -11.45 -1.03 7.63
C ARG A 127 -10.16 -0.88 6.82
N ALA A 128 -9.35 -1.94 6.81
CA ALA A 128 -8.10 -1.93 6.06
C ALA A 128 -8.36 -1.58 4.58
N PRO A 129 -7.68 -0.56 4.03
CA PRO A 129 -7.82 -0.21 2.61
C PRO A 129 -7.35 -1.36 1.70
N THR A 130 -6.39 -2.16 2.16
CA THR A 130 -5.94 -3.38 1.50
C THR A 130 -6.43 -4.59 2.27
N GLN A 131 -7.45 -5.26 1.77
CA GLN A 131 -8.06 -6.44 2.40
C GLN A 131 -7.20 -7.71 2.23
N GLY A 132 -6.41 -7.77 1.17
CA GLY A 132 -5.51 -8.87 0.87
C GLY A 132 -4.97 -8.72 -0.53
N LEU A 133 -3.70 -8.42 -0.67
CA LEU A 133 -3.05 -8.20 -1.97
C LEU A 133 -1.88 -9.16 -2.15
N SER A 134 -1.11 -9.39 -1.09
CA SER A 134 0.13 -10.14 -1.19
C SER A 134 -0.13 -11.62 -1.34
N THR A 135 0.46 -12.20 -2.37
CA THR A 135 0.54 -13.65 -2.54
C THR A 135 1.94 -14.14 -2.22
N ARG A 136 2.03 -15.38 -1.78
CA ARG A 136 3.29 -16.10 -1.58
C ARG A 136 3.19 -17.44 -2.26
N MET A 137 4.31 -17.99 -2.69
CA MET A 137 4.39 -19.36 -3.20
C MET A 137 5.24 -20.19 -2.26
N THR A 138 4.74 -21.37 -1.87
CA THR A 138 5.51 -22.29 -1.04
C THR A 138 6.71 -22.83 -1.81
N THR A 139 7.89 -22.77 -1.20
CA THR A 139 9.14 -23.29 -1.76
C THR A 139 9.40 -24.75 -1.43
N GLN A 140 8.63 -25.29 -0.49
CA GLN A 140 8.63 -26.68 -0.02
C GLN A 140 7.21 -27.05 0.46
N ASP A 141 7.00 -28.31 0.82
CA ASP A 141 5.75 -28.73 1.48
C ASP A 141 5.70 -28.11 2.87
N GLU A 142 4.57 -27.55 3.24
CA GLU A 142 4.32 -26.86 4.51
C GLU A 142 3.09 -27.42 5.19
N GLU A 143 2.95 -27.15 6.49
CA GLU A 143 1.74 -27.46 7.24
C GLU A 143 1.32 -26.24 8.08
N PHE A 144 0.09 -25.76 7.88
CA PHE A 144 -0.50 -24.66 8.63
C PHE A 144 -1.72 -25.15 9.40
N GLN A 145 -1.64 -25.17 10.73
CA GLN A 145 -2.75 -25.60 11.61
C GLN A 145 -3.34 -26.96 11.20
N GLY A 146 -2.49 -27.95 10.88
CA GLY A 146 -2.90 -29.28 10.45
C GLY A 146 -3.29 -29.42 8.98
N VAL A 147 -3.29 -28.33 8.22
CA VAL A 147 -3.57 -28.34 6.78
C VAL A 147 -2.26 -28.46 6.00
N LYS A 148 -2.12 -29.55 5.23
CA LYS A 148 -0.96 -29.76 4.36
C LYS A 148 -1.06 -28.90 3.11
N VAL A 149 -0.02 -28.15 2.84
CA VAL A 149 0.09 -27.24 1.71
C VAL A 149 1.32 -27.66 0.86
N PRO A 150 1.11 -28.26 -0.31
CA PRO A 150 2.20 -28.73 -1.14
C PRO A 150 3.10 -27.60 -1.64
N LYS A 151 4.34 -27.92 -1.96
CA LYS A 151 5.28 -27.05 -2.68
C LYS A 151 4.63 -26.49 -3.96
N GLY A 152 4.84 -25.21 -4.23
CA GLY A 152 4.28 -24.50 -5.38
C GLY A 152 2.84 -24.04 -5.20
N SER A 153 2.26 -24.24 -4.01
CA SER A 153 0.95 -23.67 -3.67
C SER A 153 1.01 -22.16 -3.52
N ILE A 154 -0.10 -21.49 -3.91
CA ILE A 154 -0.21 -20.05 -3.76
C ILE A 154 -1.02 -19.73 -2.54
N LEU A 155 -0.40 -18.96 -1.66
CA LEU A 155 -1.00 -18.44 -0.44
C LEU A 155 -1.42 -17.00 -0.67
N HIS A 156 -2.67 -16.69 -0.38
CA HIS A 156 -3.18 -15.33 -0.40
C HIS A 156 -3.32 -14.81 1.04
N LEU A 157 -2.55 -13.78 1.38
CA LEU A 157 -2.58 -13.18 2.71
C LEU A 157 -3.81 -12.27 2.84
N ARG A 158 -4.75 -12.65 3.71
CA ARG A 158 -6.03 -11.96 3.94
C ARG A 158 -5.94 -11.05 5.16
N TYR A 159 -5.34 -9.87 5.00
CA TYR A 159 -5.15 -8.88 6.09
C TYR A 159 -6.46 -8.49 6.76
N GLY A 160 -7.51 -8.24 5.95
CA GLY A 160 -8.82 -7.86 6.49
C GLY A 160 -9.44 -8.92 7.38
N ALA A 161 -9.20 -10.22 7.12
CA ALA A 161 -9.65 -11.29 8.00
C ALA A 161 -8.82 -11.37 9.28
N ALA A 162 -7.49 -11.30 9.14
CA ALA A 162 -6.58 -11.33 10.30
C ALA A 162 -6.83 -10.17 11.28
N ASN A 163 -7.15 -8.99 10.76
CA ASN A 163 -7.42 -7.80 11.56
C ASN A 163 -8.70 -7.87 12.40
N VAL A 164 -9.60 -8.80 12.11
CA VAL A 164 -10.86 -9.01 12.85
C VAL A 164 -10.99 -10.43 13.40
N ASP A 165 -9.87 -11.10 13.57
CA ASP A 165 -9.81 -12.44 14.15
C ASP A 165 -10.19 -12.39 15.63
N GLU A 166 -11.27 -13.10 16.01
CA GLU A 166 -11.79 -13.14 17.39
C GLU A 166 -10.85 -13.84 18.38
N GLU A 167 -9.95 -14.71 17.89
CA GLU A 167 -8.92 -15.33 18.73
C GLU A 167 -7.82 -14.34 19.14
N THR A 168 -7.67 -13.26 18.37
CA THR A 168 -6.63 -12.23 18.59
C THR A 168 -7.21 -10.94 19.15
N PHE A 169 -8.40 -10.54 18.69
CA PHE A 169 -9.01 -9.24 19.02
C PHE A 169 -10.35 -9.43 19.73
N GLU A 170 -10.44 -9.02 20.98
CA GLU A 170 -11.73 -8.93 21.69
C GLU A 170 -12.63 -7.89 21.01
N CYS A 171 -13.91 -8.23 20.76
CA CYS A 171 -14.86 -7.38 20.04
C CYS A 171 -14.28 -6.80 18.74
N PRO A 172 -13.84 -7.65 17.79
CA PRO A 172 -12.94 -7.26 16.70
C PRO A 172 -13.56 -6.26 15.71
N HIS A 173 -14.88 -6.19 15.63
CA HIS A 173 -15.59 -5.25 14.73
C HIS A 173 -15.87 -3.87 15.34
N GLN A 174 -15.52 -3.67 16.61
CA GLN A 174 -15.70 -2.40 17.30
C GLN A 174 -14.42 -1.55 17.26
N ILE A 175 -14.58 -0.23 17.11
CA ILE A 175 -13.50 0.75 17.29
C ILE A 175 -13.30 0.91 18.81
N ASN A 176 -12.10 0.60 19.28
CA ASN A 176 -11.72 0.74 20.69
C ASN A 176 -10.44 1.58 20.79
N LEU A 177 -10.57 2.83 21.22
CA LEU A 177 -9.46 3.77 21.30
C LEU A 177 -8.43 3.40 22.40
N GLU A 178 -8.80 2.53 23.32
CA GLU A 178 -7.93 2.04 24.41
C GLU A 178 -7.29 0.69 24.06
N ARG A 179 -7.49 0.19 22.86
CA ARG A 179 -6.87 -1.08 22.43
C ARG A 179 -5.35 -0.92 22.39
N LYS A 180 -4.68 -1.81 23.10
CA LYS A 180 -3.21 -1.86 23.03
C LYS A 180 -2.79 -2.34 21.65
N ALA A 181 -1.81 -1.68 21.04
CA ALA A 181 -1.17 -2.20 19.84
C ALA A 181 -0.56 -3.58 20.15
N LEU A 182 -0.73 -4.51 19.20
CA LEU A 182 -0.09 -5.82 19.27
C LEU A 182 1.40 -5.69 18.94
#